data_5e42ba4fdf9d88d67f589c473cfa370a
#
_entry.id   5e42ba4fdf9d88d67f589c473cfa370a
#
_cell.length_a   1.000
_cell.length_b   1.000
_cell.length_c   1.000
_cell.angle_alpha   90.00
_cell.angle_beta   90.00
_cell.angle_gamma   90.00
#
_symmetry.space_group_name_H-M   'P 1'
#
loop_
_entity.id
_entity.type
_entity.pdbx_description
1 polymer ?
#
loop_
_entity_poly.entity_id
_entity_poly.type
_entity_poly.pdbx_seq_one_letter_code
_entity_poly.pdbx_strand_id
1 'polypeptide(L)'
;MKKKIYEGKILGLSVYDLVIEGRKVKREMIEHRGAAAILAFDENNKLILVKQHRYPHGYVIEIPAGTLEKKEEPKKCAFRELEEETGYSAKKMTPLITYYPSIGYNTEAIHCFVASGLKKITDLKLDEDEILSVIKMDFKKVISMIKNGKIQDSKTICAVLTYAFKKRLN
;
A
#
# COMPACT_ATOMS: atom_id res chain seq x y z
N MET A 1 9.13 -3.49 29.17
CA MET A 1 10.42 -3.96 28.57
C MET A 1 10.13 -4.50 27.20
N LYS A 2 11.03 -4.31 26.22
CA LYS A 2 10.91 -4.86 24.86
C LYS A 2 11.88 -6.05 24.72
N LYS A 3 11.40 -7.19 24.24
CA LYS A 3 12.22 -8.35 23.87
C LYS A 3 12.04 -8.60 22.37
N LYS A 4 13.11 -8.43 21.58
CA LYS A 4 13.11 -8.79 20.16
C LYS A 4 13.17 -10.31 20.04
N ILE A 5 12.28 -10.89 19.21
CA ILE A 5 12.17 -12.34 18.95
C ILE A 5 12.76 -12.66 17.58
N TYR A 6 12.46 -11.82 16.56
CA TYR A 6 12.92 -11.99 15.19
C TYR A 6 13.15 -10.63 14.53
N GLU A 7 14.10 -10.57 13.60
CA GLU A 7 14.32 -9.42 12.73
C GLU A 7 14.68 -9.93 11.32
N GLY A 8 13.84 -9.56 10.36
CA GLY A 8 14.03 -9.87 8.94
C GLY A 8 14.22 -8.62 8.09
N LYS A 9 14.28 -8.79 6.75
CA LYS A 9 14.41 -7.71 5.77
C LYS A 9 13.21 -6.74 5.84
N ILE A 10 11.99 -7.29 5.96
CA ILE A 10 10.73 -6.54 5.87
C ILE A 10 10.15 -6.24 7.25
N LEU A 11 10.11 -7.21 8.14
CA LEU A 11 9.45 -7.11 9.44
C LEU A 11 10.32 -7.61 10.60
N GLY A 12 9.99 -7.13 11.81
CA GLY A 12 10.48 -7.69 13.07
C GLY A 12 9.32 -8.20 13.93
N LEU A 13 9.61 -9.12 14.84
CA LEU A 13 8.69 -9.56 15.88
C LEU A 13 9.27 -9.23 17.25
N SER A 14 8.51 -8.53 18.06
CA SER A 14 8.90 -8.18 19.43
C SER A 14 7.77 -8.48 20.42
N VAL A 15 8.16 -8.82 21.65
CA VAL A 15 7.23 -8.95 22.78
C VAL A 15 7.48 -7.78 23.73
N TYR A 16 6.41 -7.11 24.12
CA TYR A 16 6.42 -5.98 25.03
C TYR A 16 5.76 -6.35 26.35
N ASP A 17 6.49 -6.15 27.46
CA ASP A 17 5.91 -6.11 28.78
C ASP A 17 5.51 -4.67 29.10
N LEU A 18 4.23 -4.42 29.27
CA LEU A 18 3.62 -3.11 29.44
C LEU A 18 2.81 -3.05 30.73
N VAL A 19 2.55 -1.85 31.21
CA VAL A 19 1.53 -1.58 32.24
C VAL A 19 0.47 -0.70 31.59
N ILE A 20 -0.75 -1.20 31.49
CA ILE A 20 -1.90 -0.48 30.94
C ILE A 20 -2.96 -0.43 32.03
N GLU A 21 -3.36 0.78 32.43
CA GLU A 21 -4.33 1.01 33.52
C GLU A 21 -3.98 0.23 34.80
N GLY A 22 -2.70 0.21 35.20
CA GLY A 22 -2.20 -0.49 36.36
C GLY A 22 -2.04 -2.01 36.24
N ARG A 23 -2.41 -2.60 35.07
CA ARG A 23 -2.33 -4.05 34.84
C ARG A 23 -1.08 -4.39 34.02
N LYS A 24 -0.33 -5.41 34.45
CA LYS A 24 0.79 -5.95 33.67
C LYS A 24 0.24 -6.78 32.50
N VAL A 25 0.61 -6.44 31.29
CA VAL A 25 0.16 -7.11 30.07
C VAL A 25 1.34 -7.39 29.14
N LYS A 26 1.26 -8.49 28.38
CA LYS A 26 2.18 -8.77 27.29
C LYS A 26 1.49 -8.48 25.97
N ARG A 27 2.28 -7.94 25.01
CA ARG A 27 1.82 -7.72 23.63
C ARG A 27 2.88 -8.24 22.67
N GLU A 28 2.44 -9.04 21.73
CA GLU A 28 3.23 -9.44 20.56
C GLU A 28 2.98 -8.42 19.46
N MET A 29 4.08 -7.88 18.90
CA MET A 29 3.99 -6.83 17.89
C MET A 29 4.88 -7.17 16.71
N ILE A 30 4.30 -7.14 15.51
CA ILE A 30 5.01 -7.09 14.24
C ILE A 30 5.45 -5.64 14.04
N GLU A 31 6.76 -5.44 13.88
CA GLU A 31 7.34 -4.13 13.63
C GLU A 31 7.61 -4.00 12.13
N HIS A 32 6.96 -3.03 11.50
CA HIS A 32 7.07 -2.72 10.08
C HIS A 32 7.29 -1.22 9.88
N ARG A 33 8.07 -0.86 8.85
CA ARG A 33 8.41 0.55 8.58
C ARG A 33 7.25 1.38 8.03
N GLY A 34 6.18 0.73 7.61
CA GLY A 34 5.07 1.33 6.89
C GLY A 34 5.22 1.18 5.37
N ALA A 35 4.20 1.62 4.64
CA ALA A 35 4.15 1.56 3.19
C ALA A 35 3.47 2.79 2.59
N ALA A 36 3.77 3.08 1.33
CA ALA A 36 3.03 4.03 0.53
C ALA A 36 2.26 3.29 -0.58
N ALA A 37 1.01 3.69 -0.83
CA ALA A 37 0.17 3.11 -1.87
C ALA A 37 -0.42 4.21 -2.74
N ILE A 38 -0.53 3.97 -4.05
CA ILE A 38 -0.78 5.01 -5.03
C ILE A 38 -2.01 4.73 -5.88
N LEU A 39 -3.01 5.60 -5.79
CA LEU A 39 -4.15 5.62 -6.70
C LEU A 39 -3.78 6.52 -7.89
N ALA A 40 -3.52 5.92 -9.05
CA ALA A 40 -3.01 6.59 -10.24
C ALA A 40 -3.95 6.37 -11.44
N PHE A 41 -4.28 7.46 -12.16
CA PHE A 41 -5.13 7.41 -13.35
C PHE A 41 -4.34 7.84 -14.58
N ASP A 42 -4.43 7.05 -15.65
CA ASP A 42 -3.81 7.40 -16.93
C ASP A 42 -4.59 8.52 -17.66
N GLU A 43 -4.11 8.88 -18.85
CA GLU A 43 -4.70 9.91 -19.73
C GLU A 43 -6.13 9.58 -20.18
N ASN A 44 -6.50 8.30 -20.20
CA ASN A 44 -7.85 7.82 -20.51
C ASN A 44 -8.72 7.63 -19.26
N ASN A 45 -8.27 8.19 -18.11
CA ASN A 45 -8.94 8.07 -16.81
C ASN A 45 -9.15 6.63 -16.33
N LYS A 46 -8.29 5.70 -16.78
CA LYS A 46 -8.25 4.33 -16.27
C LYS A 46 -7.32 4.24 -15.08
N LEU A 47 -7.74 3.48 -14.08
CA LEU A 47 -6.91 3.21 -12.90
C LEU A 47 -5.76 2.28 -13.29
N ILE A 48 -4.53 2.69 -12.96
CA ILE A 48 -3.33 1.87 -13.09
C ILE A 48 -3.26 0.96 -11.88
N LEU A 49 -3.17 -0.33 -12.13
CA LEU A 49 -3.09 -1.41 -11.15
C LEU A 49 -1.91 -2.30 -11.48
N VAL A 50 -1.47 -3.08 -10.50
CA VAL A 50 -0.51 -4.16 -10.68
C VAL A 50 -1.17 -5.50 -10.39
N LYS A 51 -0.83 -6.52 -11.18
CA LYS A 51 -1.15 -7.91 -10.91
C LYS A 51 0.13 -8.58 -10.44
N GLN A 52 0.19 -8.94 -9.16
CA GLN A 52 1.39 -9.43 -8.49
C GLN A 52 1.12 -10.78 -7.81
N HIS A 53 2.15 -11.63 -7.74
CA HIS A 53 2.08 -12.89 -7.01
C HIS A 53 2.33 -12.64 -5.52
N ARG A 54 1.37 -13.02 -4.67
CA ARG A 54 1.44 -12.90 -3.20
C ARG A 54 1.22 -14.26 -2.55
N TYR A 55 2.26 -14.84 -1.98
CA TYR A 55 2.11 -16.09 -1.20
C TYR A 55 1.30 -15.84 0.08
N PRO A 56 0.35 -16.71 0.48
CA PRO A 56 -0.11 -17.94 -0.21
C PRO A 56 -1.29 -17.70 -1.18
N HIS A 57 -1.67 -16.45 -1.47
CA HIS A 57 -2.91 -16.08 -2.16
C HIS A 57 -2.84 -16.18 -3.70
N GLY A 58 -1.63 -16.43 -4.27
CA GLY A 58 -1.43 -16.46 -5.71
C GLY A 58 -1.42 -15.04 -6.32
N TYR A 59 -1.93 -14.91 -7.55
CA TYR A 59 -1.99 -13.61 -8.22
C TYR A 59 -3.14 -12.76 -7.71
N VAL A 60 -2.81 -11.57 -7.20
CA VAL A 60 -3.76 -10.56 -6.72
C VAL A 60 -3.67 -9.29 -7.56
N ILE A 61 -4.75 -8.50 -7.55
CA ILE A 61 -4.83 -7.20 -8.23
C ILE A 61 -4.79 -6.12 -7.14
N GLU A 62 -3.81 -5.24 -7.26
CA GLU A 62 -3.51 -4.21 -6.25
C GLU A 62 -3.27 -2.85 -6.92
N ILE A 63 -3.39 -1.77 -6.18
CA ILE A 63 -2.77 -0.48 -6.55
C ILE A 63 -1.25 -0.57 -6.33
N PRO A 64 -0.42 0.17 -7.10
CA PRO A 64 1.03 0.24 -6.85
C PRO A 64 1.33 0.64 -5.42
N ALA A 65 2.27 -0.06 -4.78
CA ALA A 65 2.62 0.19 -3.39
C ALA A 65 3.91 -0.50 -2.97
N GLY A 66 4.70 0.15 -2.12
CA GLY A 66 5.87 -0.49 -1.54
C GLY A 66 6.21 -0.02 -0.14
N THR A 67 7.15 -0.72 0.46
CA THR A 67 7.61 -0.49 1.84
C THR A 67 8.52 0.73 1.90
N LEU A 68 8.35 1.57 2.92
CA LEU A 68 9.24 2.70 3.17
C LEU A 68 10.67 2.22 3.45
N GLU A 69 11.64 2.84 2.82
CA GLU A 69 13.04 2.70 3.18
C GLU A 69 13.33 3.34 4.55
N LYS A 70 14.53 3.08 5.09
CA LYS A 70 14.92 3.64 6.39
C LYS A 70 14.94 5.17 6.34
N LYS A 71 14.07 5.81 7.14
CA LYS A 71 13.88 7.27 7.21
C LYS A 71 13.30 7.90 5.92
N GLU A 72 12.73 7.12 5.03
CA GLU A 72 12.05 7.63 3.84
C GLU A 72 10.72 8.28 4.21
N GLU A 73 10.45 9.44 3.61
CA GLU A 73 9.14 10.08 3.71
C GLU A 73 8.09 9.34 2.86
N PRO A 74 6.86 9.08 3.37
CA PRO A 74 5.84 8.33 2.64
C PRO A 74 5.54 8.89 1.24
N LYS A 75 5.60 10.22 1.08
CA LYS A 75 5.38 10.86 -0.22
C LYS A 75 6.50 10.58 -1.22
N LYS A 76 7.75 10.50 -0.78
CA LYS A 76 8.90 10.14 -1.63
C LYS A 76 8.81 8.69 -2.05
N CYS A 77 8.51 7.79 -1.11
CA CYS A 77 8.22 6.39 -1.39
C CYS A 77 7.12 6.25 -2.46
N ALA A 78 6.02 6.99 -2.35
CA ALA A 78 4.94 6.94 -3.33
C ALA A 78 5.38 7.33 -4.75
N PHE A 79 6.28 8.31 -4.91
CA PHE A 79 6.84 8.65 -6.22
C PHE A 79 7.74 7.54 -6.75
N ARG A 80 8.63 7.00 -5.92
CA ARG A 80 9.57 5.94 -6.27
C ARG A 80 8.83 4.67 -6.72
N GLU A 81 7.92 4.17 -5.89
CA GLU A 81 7.16 2.94 -6.16
C GLU A 81 6.27 3.06 -7.40
N LEU A 82 5.65 4.23 -7.62
CA LEU A 82 4.88 4.45 -8.86
C LEU A 82 5.77 4.29 -10.10
N GLU A 83 7.00 4.82 -10.04
CA GLU A 83 7.95 4.72 -11.15
C GLU A 83 8.45 3.28 -11.34
N GLU A 84 8.89 2.64 -10.26
CA GLU A 84 9.49 1.29 -10.27
C GLU A 84 8.50 0.24 -10.73
N GLU A 85 7.31 0.18 -10.14
CA GLU A 85 6.30 -0.83 -10.45
C GLU A 85 5.50 -0.57 -11.72
N THR A 86 5.40 0.69 -12.18
CA THR A 86 4.52 1.02 -13.31
C THR A 86 5.21 1.71 -14.49
N GLY A 87 6.41 2.26 -14.28
CA GLY A 87 7.11 3.09 -15.25
C GLY A 87 6.47 4.46 -15.49
N TYR A 88 5.56 4.91 -14.61
CA TYR A 88 4.95 6.23 -14.67
C TYR A 88 5.55 7.18 -13.63
N SER A 89 5.89 8.40 -14.04
CA SER A 89 6.11 9.51 -13.11
C SER A 89 4.83 10.31 -12.89
N ALA A 90 4.74 11.02 -11.78
CA ALA A 90 3.63 11.92 -11.48
C ALA A 90 4.15 13.34 -11.21
N LYS A 91 3.38 14.36 -11.61
CA LYS A 91 3.69 15.77 -11.25
C LYS A 91 3.33 16.08 -9.81
N LYS A 92 2.31 15.41 -9.26
CA LYS A 92 1.79 15.68 -7.91
C LYS A 92 1.32 14.39 -7.24
N MET A 93 1.69 14.24 -5.95
CA MET A 93 1.15 13.26 -5.00
C MET A 93 0.34 13.97 -3.95
N THR A 94 -0.96 13.69 -3.88
CA THR A 94 -1.89 14.28 -2.91
C THR A 94 -2.28 13.22 -1.88
N PRO A 95 -2.10 13.47 -0.57
CA PRO A 95 -2.53 12.53 0.47
C PRO A 95 -4.02 12.22 0.35
N LEU A 96 -4.39 10.95 0.47
CA LEU A 96 -5.76 10.48 0.41
C LEU A 96 -6.26 10.04 1.78
N ILE A 97 -5.61 9.04 2.36
CA ILE A 97 -5.88 8.48 3.68
C ILE A 97 -4.62 7.77 4.21
N THR A 98 -4.46 7.76 5.52
CA THR A 98 -3.53 6.85 6.22
C THR A 98 -4.35 5.93 7.10
N TYR A 99 -4.03 4.64 7.09
CA TYR A 99 -4.71 3.66 7.92
C TYR A 99 -3.74 2.56 8.38
N TYR A 100 -4.18 1.77 9.35
CA TYR A 100 -3.43 0.66 9.93
C TYR A 100 -4.14 -0.66 9.57
N PRO A 101 -3.53 -1.56 8.78
CA PRO A 101 -4.21 -2.78 8.32
C PRO A 101 -4.50 -3.76 9.46
N SER A 102 -3.71 -3.73 10.54
CA SER A 102 -3.82 -4.67 11.66
C SER A 102 -3.38 -4.02 12.97
N ILE A 103 -4.08 -2.96 13.41
CA ILE A 103 -3.70 -2.09 14.53
C ILE A 103 -3.47 -2.82 15.87
N GLY A 104 -4.02 -4.03 16.06
CA GLY A 104 -3.91 -4.77 17.31
C GLY A 104 -2.55 -5.41 17.55
N TYR A 105 -1.79 -5.72 16.49
CA TYR A 105 -0.53 -6.47 16.58
C TYR A 105 0.53 -6.08 15.55
N ASN A 106 0.28 -5.08 14.69
CA ASN A 106 1.20 -4.63 13.66
C ASN A 106 1.36 -3.11 13.73
N THR A 107 2.60 -2.64 13.61
CA THR A 107 2.91 -1.19 13.59
C THR A 107 2.79 -0.57 12.20
N GLU A 108 2.51 -1.37 11.17
CA GLU A 108 2.42 -0.90 9.80
C GLU A 108 1.37 0.21 9.65
N ALA A 109 1.80 1.35 9.13
CA ALA A 109 0.93 2.41 8.63
C ALA A 109 1.00 2.43 7.10
N ILE A 110 -0.15 2.40 6.42
CA ILE A 110 -0.23 2.52 4.97
C ILE A 110 -0.70 3.92 4.61
N HIS A 111 0.18 4.66 3.91
CA HIS A 111 -0.06 6.02 3.45
C HIS A 111 -0.53 6.00 1.99
N CYS A 112 -1.83 6.22 1.76
CA CYS A 112 -2.39 6.25 0.42
C CYS A 112 -2.35 7.66 -0.18
N PHE A 113 -1.97 7.75 -1.44
CA PHE A 113 -1.90 8.99 -2.21
C PHE A 113 -2.70 8.88 -3.51
N VAL A 114 -3.12 10.03 -4.03
CA VAL A 114 -3.62 10.16 -5.41
C VAL A 114 -2.52 10.81 -6.25
N ALA A 115 -2.08 10.13 -7.29
CA ALA A 115 -1.15 10.65 -8.27
C ALA A 115 -1.88 11.39 -9.39
N SER A 116 -1.33 12.51 -9.83
CA SER A 116 -1.86 13.28 -10.96
C SER A 116 -0.74 13.84 -11.84
N GLY A 117 -1.09 14.14 -13.11
CA GLY A 117 -0.13 14.60 -14.12
C GLY A 117 0.85 13.49 -14.48
N LEU A 118 0.34 12.29 -14.74
CA LEU A 118 1.14 11.13 -15.08
C LEU A 118 1.81 11.25 -16.44
N LYS A 119 3.02 10.71 -16.54
CA LYS A 119 3.76 10.56 -17.77
C LYS A 119 4.49 9.22 -17.75
N LYS A 120 4.33 8.41 -18.78
CA LYS A 120 5.15 7.20 -18.97
C LYS A 120 6.58 7.62 -19.29
N ILE A 121 7.55 7.16 -18.50
CA ILE A 121 8.95 7.61 -18.59
C ILE A 121 9.95 6.47 -18.78
N THR A 122 9.64 5.27 -18.32
CA THR A 122 10.55 4.13 -18.38
C THR A 122 9.78 2.82 -18.49
N ASP A 123 10.50 1.74 -18.70
CA ASP A 123 10.02 0.39 -18.44
C ASP A 123 10.08 0.08 -16.92
N LEU A 124 9.54 -1.06 -16.52
CA LEU A 124 9.51 -1.48 -15.13
C LEU A 124 10.92 -1.66 -14.56
N LYS A 125 11.10 -1.25 -13.32
CA LYS A 125 12.35 -1.44 -12.57
C LYS A 125 12.03 -2.22 -11.30
N LEU A 126 11.76 -3.51 -11.48
CA LEU A 126 11.34 -4.41 -10.42
C LEU A 126 12.54 -4.93 -9.62
N ASP A 127 12.32 -5.18 -8.33
CA ASP A 127 13.27 -5.96 -7.53
C ASP A 127 13.37 -7.40 -8.08
N GLU A 128 14.49 -8.09 -7.81
CA GLU A 128 14.78 -9.44 -8.36
C GLU A 128 13.73 -10.49 -8.00
N ASP A 129 13.04 -10.31 -6.87
CA ASP A 129 12.00 -11.20 -6.35
C ASP A 129 10.57 -10.73 -6.67
N GLU A 130 10.42 -9.65 -7.44
CA GLU A 130 9.11 -9.12 -7.83
C GLU A 130 8.62 -9.67 -9.17
N ILE A 131 7.47 -10.34 -9.12
CA ILE A 131 6.77 -10.86 -10.31
C ILE A 131 5.44 -10.11 -10.42
N LEU A 132 5.43 -9.01 -11.18
CA LEU A 132 4.23 -8.21 -11.40
C LEU A 132 4.05 -7.81 -12.87
N SER A 133 2.82 -7.46 -13.21
CA SER A 133 2.45 -6.86 -14.50
C SER A 133 1.49 -5.71 -14.31
N VAL A 134 1.69 -4.64 -15.08
CA VAL A 134 0.82 -3.46 -15.04
C VAL A 134 -0.45 -3.74 -15.84
N ILE A 135 -1.59 -3.45 -15.22
CA ILE A 135 -2.92 -3.54 -15.86
C ILE A 135 -3.66 -2.22 -15.68
N LYS A 136 -4.58 -1.92 -16.60
CA LYS A 136 -5.40 -0.71 -16.56
C LYS A 136 -6.87 -1.09 -16.58
N MET A 137 -7.66 -0.50 -15.70
CA MET A 137 -9.09 -0.79 -15.59
C MET A 137 -9.93 0.48 -15.38
N ASP A 138 -11.16 0.43 -15.85
CA ASP A 138 -12.14 1.44 -15.53
C ASP A 138 -12.44 1.45 -14.03
N PHE A 139 -12.50 2.63 -13.43
CA PHE A 139 -12.72 2.80 -11.99
C PHE A 139 -14.00 2.11 -11.50
N LYS A 140 -15.09 2.19 -12.29
CA LYS A 140 -16.36 1.49 -11.98
C LYS A 140 -16.20 -0.03 -11.97
N LYS A 141 -15.38 -0.59 -12.87
CA LYS A 141 -15.06 -2.02 -12.90
C LYS A 141 -14.30 -2.45 -11.65
N VAL A 142 -13.32 -1.65 -11.19
CA VAL A 142 -12.58 -1.92 -9.95
C VAL A 142 -13.52 -1.92 -8.75
N ILE A 143 -14.42 -0.94 -8.62
CA ILE A 143 -15.45 -0.92 -7.55
C ILE A 143 -16.32 -2.18 -7.62
N SER A 144 -16.76 -2.61 -8.81
CA SER A 144 -17.54 -3.84 -8.96
C SER A 144 -16.74 -5.07 -8.52
N MET A 145 -15.44 -5.14 -8.82
CA MET A 145 -14.57 -6.25 -8.39
C MET A 145 -14.38 -6.28 -6.87
N ILE A 146 -14.28 -5.12 -6.21
CA ILE A 146 -14.26 -5.02 -4.75
C ILE A 146 -15.58 -5.54 -4.16
N LYS A 147 -16.74 -5.07 -4.67
CA LYS A 147 -18.06 -5.51 -4.21
C LYS A 147 -18.27 -7.02 -4.33
N ASN A 148 -17.71 -7.64 -5.36
CA ASN A 148 -17.84 -9.07 -5.64
C ASN A 148 -16.72 -9.92 -5.04
N GLY A 149 -15.86 -9.35 -4.18
CA GLY A 149 -14.75 -10.05 -3.52
C GLY A 149 -13.61 -10.51 -4.45
N LYS A 150 -13.55 -10.01 -5.70
CA LYS A 150 -12.46 -10.32 -6.65
C LYS A 150 -11.19 -9.51 -6.38
N ILE A 151 -11.31 -8.36 -5.72
CA ILE A 151 -10.21 -7.59 -5.16
C ILE A 151 -10.38 -7.63 -3.65
N GLN A 152 -9.40 -8.20 -2.95
CA GLN A 152 -9.41 -8.42 -1.50
C GLN A 152 -8.27 -7.70 -0.79
N ASP A 153 -7.35 -7.11 -1.54
CA ASP A 153 -6.24 -6.35 -0.99
C ASP A 153 -6.73 -5.09 -0.25
N SER A 154 -6.38 -4.98 1.03
CA SER A 154 -6.87 -3.93 1.92
C SER A 154 -6.50 -2.52 1.46
N LYS A 155 -5.26 -2.32 0.97
CA LYS A 155 -4.80 -1.00 0.51
C LYS A 155 -5.56 -0.51 -0.72
N THR A 156 -5.85 -1.42 -1.66
CA THR A 156 -6.66 -1.13 -2.83
C THR A 156 -8.09 -0.79 -2.45
N ILE A 157 -8.71 -1.60 -1.59
CA ILE A 157 -10.09 -1.38 -1.10
C ILE A 157 -10.19 -0.02 -0.40
N CYS A 158 -9.31 0.25 0.59
CA CYS A 158 -9.34 1.50 1.34
C CYS A 158 -9.13 2.73 0.45
N ALA A 159 -8.15 2.70 -0.45
CA ALA A 159 -7.87 3.84 -1.33
C ALA A 159 -9.00 4.09 -2.33
N VAL A 160 -9.48 3.04 -3.02
CA VAL A 160 -10.54 3.14 -4.04
C VAL A 160 -11.86 3.63 -3.42
N LEU A 161 -12.28 3.03 -2.31
CA LEU A 161 -13.55 3.42 -1.67
C LEU A 161 -13.48 4.81 -1.04
N THR A 162 -12.35 5.18 -0.41
CA THR A 162 -12.14 6.55 0.11
C THR A 162 -12.19 7.58 -1.01
N TYR A 163 -11.54 7.30 -2.15
CA TYR A 163 -11.57 8.19 -3.31
C TYR A 163 -12.99 8.32 -3.87
N ALA A 164 -13.71 7.21 -4.04
CA ALA A 164 -15.10 7.21 -4.50
C ALA A 164 -16.01 8.02 -3.59
N PHE A 165 -15.85 7.88 -2.27
CA PHE A 165 -16.62 8.63 -1.28
C PHE A 165 -16.33 10.13 -1.36
N LYS A 166 -15.06 10.53 -1.37
CA LYS A 166 -14.67 11.95 -1.49
C LYS A 166 -15.17 12.60 -2.77
N LYS A 167 -15.23 11.85 -3.88
CA LYS A 167 -15.75 12.37 -5.17
C LYS A 167 -17.29 12.54 -5.17
N ARG A 168 -18.04 11.82 -4.33
CA ARG A 168 -19.50 11.96 -4.21
C ARG A 168 -19.92 13.09 -3.26
N LEU A 169 -19.03 13.54 -2.38
CA LEU A 169 -19.29 14.61 -1.42
C LEU A 169 -18.94 16.00 -1.96
N ASN A 170 -18.34 16.10 -3.15
CA ASN A 170 -18.06 17.32 -3.88
C ASN A 170 -18.96 17.43 -5.12
#